data_16eba70230c8cfb5bf521a224dc95c6b
#
_entry.id   16eba70230c8cfb5bf521a224dc95c6b
#
_cell.length_a   1.000
_cell.length_b   1.000
_cell.length_c   1.000
_cell.angle_alpha   90.00
_cell.angle_beta   90.00
_cell.angle_gamma   90.00
#
_symmetry.space_group_name_H-M   'P 1'
#
loop_
_entity.id
_entity.type
_entity.pdbx_description
1 polymer ?
#
loop_
_entity_poly.entity_id
_entity_poly.type
_entity_poly.pdbx_seq_one_letter_code
_entity_poly.pdbx_strand_id
1 'polypeptide(L)'
;EGAAVENDGRTWRITLREGLRFHDGEPVLARDAVASLNRWMKVDVFAGKLRSVTGELRAADDRTIEFRLTRPFPLLPYALAKPASYPAYVLPERLVAGGERGRMAEVIGSGPFRYRADERVVGSRVVYEKFAGYVPRPEPGNYMSGGKRVHFDRVEWQIIPDASTAIASLQKGEVDW
;
A
#
# COMPACT_ATOMS: atom_id res chain seq x y z
N GLU A 1 9.00 -8.94 6.84
CA GLU A 1 9.97 -9.45 7.83
C GLU A 1 11.31 -9.68 7.19
N GLY A 2 11.36 -10.23 6.01
CA GLY A 2 12.59 -10.44 5.27
C GLY A 2 12.37 -10.88 3.85
N ALA A 3 13.47 -10.99 3.10
CA ALA A 3 13.50 -11.56 1.77
C ALA A 3 14.67 -12.53 1.65
N ALA A 4 14.43 -13.69 1.05
CA ALA A 4 15.43 -14.68 0.68
C ALA A 4 15.49 -14.79 -0.84
N VAL A 5 16.71 -14.95 -1.37
CA VAL A 5 16.97 -15.09 -2.80
C VAL A 5 17.71 -16.39 -3.04
N GLU A 6 17.18 -17.21 -3.92
CA GLU A 6 17.68 -18.55 -4.22
C GLU A 6 17.77 -18.76 -5.74
N ASN A 7 18.36 -19.88 -6.15
CA ASN A 7 18.44 -20.31 -7.56
C ASN A 7 19.01 -19.21 -8.48
N ASP A 8 20.17 -18.66 -8.09
CA ASP A 8 20.87 -17.60 -8.84
C ASP A 8 19.96 -16.37 -9.14
N GLY A 9 19.16 -15.95 -8.16
CA GLY A 9 18.29 -14.78 -8.27
C GLY A 9 16.98 -15.03 -9.00
N ARG A 10 16.63 -16.28 -9.27
CA ARG A 10 15.38 -16.66 -9.94
C ARG A 10 14.22 -16.98 -8.98
N THR A 11 14.51 -17.25 -7.70
CA THR A 11 13.46 -17.46 -6.70
C THR A 11 13.60 -16.42 -5.60
N TRP A 12 12.53 -15.67 -5.36
CA TRP A 12 12.43 -14.69 -4.29
C TRP A 12 11.31 -15.10 -3.35
N ARG A 13 11.64 -15.18 -2.05
CA ARG A 13 10.67 -15.38 -0.98
C ARG A 13 10.61 -14.14 -0.10
N ILE A 14 9.44 -13.55 0.02
CA ILE A 14 9.21 -12.35 0.83
C ILE A 14 8.24 -12.72 1.93
N THR A 15 8.68 -12.60 3.19
CA THR A 15 7.88 -12.96 4.36
C THR A 15 7.22 -11.71 4.95
N LEU A 16 5.90 -11.72 5.06
CA LEU A 16 5.12 -10.69 5.73
C LEU A 16 5.42 -10.70 7.25
N ARG A 17 5.37 -9.52 7.87
CA ARG A 17 5.46 -9.41 9.32
C ARG A 17 4.22 -10.00 9.99
N GLU A 18 4.33 -10.38 11.25
CA GLU A 18 3.21 -10.83 12.05
C GLU A 18 2.30 -9.66 12.46
N GLY A 19 1.05 -10.00 12.74
CA GLY A 19 0.07 -9.06 13.28
C GLY A 19 -0.45 -8.01 12.31
N LEU A 20 -0.11 -8.09 11.01
CA LEU A 20 -0.63 -7.16 10.03
C LEU A 20 -2.14 -7.35 9.85
N ARG A 21 -2.89 -6.24 9.89
CA ARG A 21 -4.34 -6.22 9.69
C ARG A 21 -4.76 -5.19 8.67
N PHE A 22 -5.83 -5.50 7.96
CA PHE A 22 -6.57 -4.53 7.17
C PHE A 22 -7.46 -3.64 8.06
N HIS A 23 -7.97 -2.55 7.50
CA HIS A 23 -8.81 -1.58 8.22
C HIS A 23 -10.16 -2.16 8.68
N ASP A 24 -10.60 -3.27 8.10
CA ASP A 24 -11.79 -4.04 8.53
C ASP A 24 -11.49 -5.06 9.65
N GLY A 25 -10.22 -5.17 10.07
CA GLY A 25 -9.77 -6.06 11.13
C GLY A 25 -9.29 -7.42 10.64
N GLU A 26 -9.52 -7.79 9.37
CA GLU A 26 -9.05 -9.04 8.79
C GLU A 26 -7.52 -9.09 8.72
N PRO A 27 -6.89 -10.26 8.87
CA PRO A 27 -5.45 -10.41 8.74
C PRO A 27 -5.00 -10.16 7.29
N VAL A 28 -3.83 -9.55 7.13
CA VAL A 28 -3.17 -9.43 5.83
C VAL A 28 -2.38 -10.70 5.57
N LEU A 29 -2.77 -11.45 4.54
CA LEU A 29 -2.15 -12.71 4.16
C LEU A 29 -1.38 -12.61 2.84
N ALA A 30 -0.48 -13.55 2.60
CA ALA A 30 0.30 -13.60 1.36
C ALA A 30 -0.58 -13.69 0.10
N ARG A 31 -1.74 -14.33 0.16
CA ARG A 31 -2.71 -14.37 -0.95
C ARG A 31 -3.22 -12.99 -1.35
N ASP A 32 -3.43 -12.09 -0.38
CA ASP A 32 -3.85 -10.71 -0.64
C ASP A 32 -2.77 -9.93 -1.38
N ALA A 33 -1.51 -10.11 -0.93
CA ALA A 33 -0.36 -9.53 -1.59
C ALA A 33 -0.18 -10.08 -3.01
N VAL A 34 -0.33 -11.39 -3.23
CA VAL A 34 -0.24 -12.03 -4.54
C VAL A 34 -1.30 -11.48 -5.49
N ALA A 35 -2.56 -11.40 -5.05
CA ALA A 35 -3.65 -10.84 -5.85
C ALA A 35 -3.37 -9.37 -6.22
N SER A 36 -2.95 -8.58 -5.24
CA SER A 36 -2.62 -7.16 -5.43
C SER A 36 -1.44 -6.95 -6.37
N LEU A 37 -0.37 -7.73 -6.24
CA LEU A 37 0.81 -7.66 -7.10
C LEU A 37 0.49 -8.09 -8.53
N ASN A 38 -0.33 -9.12 -8.73
CA ASN A 38 -0.78 -9.52 -10.05
C ASN A 38 -1.58 -8.40 -10.73
N ARG A 39 -2.45 -7.70 -9.99
CA ARG A 39 -3.16 -6.52 -10.51
C ARG A 39 -2.18 -5.39 -10.84
N TRP A 40 -1.29 -5.05 -9.91
CA TRP A 40 -0.31 -3.98 -10.06
C TRP A 40 0.61 -4.19 -11.27
N MET A 41 1.09 -5.41 -11.49
CA MET A 41 1.92 -5.77 -12.64
C MET A 41 1.24 -5.61 -14.01
N LYS A 42 -0.07 -5.40 -14.05
CA LYS A 42 -0.83 -5.17 -15.30
C LYS A 42 -0.98 -3.68 -15.62
N VAL A 43 -0.81 -2.80 -14.64
CA VAL A 43 -1.08 -1.35 -14.79
C VAL A 43 0.17 -0.48 -14.70
N ASP A 44 1.18 -0.92 -13.96
CA ASP A 44 2.42 -0.17 -13.80
C ASP A 44 3.47 -0.56 -14.85
N VAL A 45 4.10 0.43 -15.49
CA VAL A 45 5.07 0.22 -16.56
C VAL A 45 6.32 -0.53 -16.10
N PHE A 46 6.85 -0.19 -14.90
CA PHE A 46 8.03 -0.87 -14.37
C PHE A 46 7.69 -2.28 -13.88
N ALA A 47 6.53 -2.43 -13.24
CA ALA A 47 6.01 -3.75 -12.85
C ALA A 47 5.72 -4.65 -14.05
N GLY A 48 5.39 -4.09 -15.21
CA GLY A 48 5.26 -4.82 -16.46
C GLY A 48 6.57 -5.52 -16.88
N LYS A 49 7.73 -4.93 -16.58
CA LYS A 49 9.04 -5.58 -16.79
C LYS A 49 9.26 -6.74 -15.83
N LEU A 50 8.87 -6.60 -14.56
CA LEU A 50 8.89 -7.71 -13.61
C LEU A 50 7.94 -8.83 -14.07
N ARG A 51 6.72 -8.49 -14.50
CA ARG A 51 5.76 -9.46 -15.04
C ARG A 51 6.33 -10.27 -16.20
N SER A 52 7.06 -9.63 -17.12
CA SER A 52 7.63 -10.31 -18.31
C SER A 52 8.66 -11.39 -17.98
N VAL A 53 9.22 -11.37 -16.76
CA VAL A 53 10.17 -12.37 -16.28
C VAL A 53 9.60 -13.23 -15.16
N THR A 54 8.37 -12.99 -14.70
CA THR A 54 7.69 -13.79 -13.67
C THR A 54 7.02 -14.99 -14.32
N GLY A 55 7.54 -16.18 -14.06
CA GLY A 55 6.92 -17.43 -14.46
C GLY A 55 5.76 -17.82 -13.54
N GLU A 56 5.95 -17.64 -12.23
CA GLU A 56 4.94 -17.90 -11.21
C GLU A 56 5.05 -16.89 -10.08
N LEU A 57 3.89 -16.43 -9.57
CA LEU A 57 3.75 -15.66 -8.34
C LEU A 57 2.67 -16.31 -7.50
N ARG A 58 3.04 -16.80 -6.31
CA ARG A 58 2.12 -17.53 -5.43
C ARG A 58 2.32 -17.21 -3.95
N ALA A 59 1.33 -17.50 -3.14
CA ALA A 59 1.47 -17.64 -1.71
C ALA A 59 2.01 -19.05 -1.40
N ALA A 60 3.20 -19.15 -0.83
CA ALA A 60 3.78 -20.43 -0.42
C ALA A 60 3.13 -20.92 0.87
N ASP A 61 2.76 -19.98 1.73
CA ASP A 61 1.99 -20.14 2.95
C ASP A 61 1.24 -18.80 3.25
N ASP A 62 0.62 -18.68 4.41
CA ASP A 62 -0.16 -17.48 4.79
C ASP A 62 0.68 -16.20 4.86
N ARG A 63 2.00 -16.30 5.00
CA ARG A 63 2.89 -15.14 5.17
C ARG A 63 3.97 -15.02 4.10
N THR A 64 4.20 -16.06 3.30
CA THR A 64 5.30 -16.09 2.34
C THR A 64 4.81 -15.93 0.91
N ILE A 65 5.25 -14.86 0.28
CA ILE A 65 5.06 -14.57 -1.14
C ILE A 65 6.27 -15.14 -1.88
N GLU A 66 6.05 -15.98 -2.88
CA GLU A 66 7.11 -16.55 -3.70
C GLU A 66 6.99 -16.12 -5.16
N PHE A 67 8.07 -15.51 -5.67
CA PHE A 67 8.26 -15.27 -7.10
C PHE A 67 9.19 -16.34 -7.66
N ARG A 68 8.79 -16.99 -8.73
CA ARG A 68 9.64 -17.83 -9.59
C ARG A 68 9.83 -17.13 -10.91
N LEU A 69 11.05 -16.70 -11.18
CA LEU A 69 11.41 -15.93 -12.35
C LEU A 69 12.03 -16.82 -13.42
N THR A 70 11.73 -16.55 -14.68
CA THR A 70 12.34 -17.23 -15.83
C THR A 70 13.81 -16.85 -16.02
N ARG A 71 14.19 -15.67 -15.55
CA ARG A 71 15.57 -15.16 -15.48
C ARG A 71 15.74 -14.24 -14.27
N PRO A 72 16.97 -14.03 -13.77
CA PRO A 72 17.21 -13.15 -12.63
C PRO A 72 16.70 -11.72 -12.88
N PHE A 73 16.09 -11.12 -11.85
CA PHE A 73 15.63 -9.74 -11.84
C PHE A 73 16.05 -9.04 -10.56
N PRO A 74 17.30 -8.55 -10.44
CA PRO A 74 17.83 -7.94 -9.23
C PRO A 74 17.12 -6.64 -8.82
N LEU A 75 16.36 -6.04 -9.73
CA LEU A 75 15.56 -4.84 -9.47
C LEU A 75 14.21 -5.11 -8.79
N LEU A 76 13.89 -6.36 -8.42
CA LEU A 76 12.62 -6.70 -7.77
C LEU A 76 12.37 -5.89 -6.49
N PRO A 77 13.32 -5.73 -5.55
CA PRO A 77 13.10 -4.88 -4.37
C PRO A 77 12.80 -3.43 -4.72
N TYR A 78 13.48 -2.87 -5.71
CA TYR A 78 13.24 -1.50 -6.17
C TYR A 78 11.87 -1.35 -6.82
N ALA A 79 11.41 -2.35 -7.56
CA ALA A 79 10.09 -2.35 -8.16
C ALA A 79 8.99 -2.31 -7.08
N LEU A 80 9.13 -3.09 -6.01
CA LEU A 80 8.17 -3.14 -4.91
C LEU A 80 8.24 -1.90 -4.00
N ALA A 81 9.42 -1.30 -3.86
CA ALA A 81 9.66 -0.18 -2.94
C ALA A 81 9.47 1.21 -3.57
N LYS A 82 9.11 1.31 -4.85
CA LYS A 82 8.97 2.62 -5.48
C LYS A 82 7.86 3.46 -4.84
N PRO A 83 8.12 4.75 -4.51
CA PRO A 83 7.17 5.58 -3.77
C PRO A 83 6.14 6.32 -4.64
N ALA A 84 6.37 6.37 -5.95
CA ALA A 84 5.57 7.18 -6.88
C ALA A 84 5.07 6.38 -8.07
N SER A 85 4.06 6.91 -8.79
CA SER A 85 3.40 6.31 -9.96
C SER A 85 2.95 4.86 -9.68
N TYR A 86 1.76 4.65 -9.24
CA TYR A 86 1.19 3.33 -8.92
C TYR A 86 2.10 2.45 -8.04
N PRO A 87 2.29 2.78 -6.74
CA PRO A 87 2.96 1.89 -5.80
C PRO A 87 2.24 0.55 -5.66
N ALA A 88 2.97 -0.48 -5.26
CA ALA A 88 2.44 -1.82 -5.05
C ALA A 88 1.62 -1.91 -3.75
N TYR A 89 0.45 -1.27 -3.70
CA TYR A 89 -0.46 -1.35 -2.55
C TYR A 89 -1.04 -2.75 -2.40
N VAL A 90 -1.11 -3.23 -1.16
CA VAL A 90 -1.76 -4.50 -0.81
C VAL A 90 -3.20 -4.22 -0.37
N LEU A 91 -4.13 -4.90 -1.01
CA LEU A 91 -5.57 -4.83 -0.80
C LEU A 91 -6.09 -6.22 -0.44
N PRO A 92 -7.20 -6.36 0.27
CA PRO A 92 -7.86 -7.64 0.43
C PRO A 92 -8.14 -8.31 -0.93
N GLU A 93 -7.82 -9.60 -1.06
CA GLU A 93 -8.02 -10.36 -2.31
C GLU A 93 -9.44 -10.22 -2.85
N ARG A 94 -10.45 -10.23 -1.97
CA ARG A 94 -11.87 -10.07 -2.34
C ARG A 94 -12.18 -8.77 -3.08
N LEU A 95 -11.41 -7.70 -2.83
CA LEU A 95 -11.57 -6.41 -3.51
C LEU A 95 -10.80 -6.33 -4.83
N VAL A 96 -9.78 -7.19 -5.00
CA VAL A 96 -8.99 -7.25 -6.23
C VAL A 96 -9.71 -8.02 -7.32
N ALA A 97 -10.52 -9.01 -6.97
CA ALA A 97 -11.24 -9.88 -7.90
C ALA A 97 -12.26 -9.13 -8.80
N GLY A 98 -12.64 -7.91 -8.45
CA GLY A 98 -13.60 -7.08 -9.21
C GLY A 98 -13.09 -6.49 -10.53
N GLY A 99 -11.88 -6.88 -11.00
CA GLY A 99 -11.34 -6.50 -12.30
C GLY A 99 -10.11 -5.57 -12.27
N GLU A 100 -9.34 -5.57 -13.33
CA GLU A 100 -8.02 -4.91 -13.44
C GLU A 100 -8.10 -3.37 -13.35
N ARG A 101 -9.17 -2.78 -13.83
CA ARG A 101 -9.42 -1.33 -13.88
C ARG A 101 -10.75 -0.93 -13.25
N GLY A 102 -11.43 -1.87 -12.60
CA GLY A 102 -12.72 -1.64 -11.96
C GLY A 102 -12.60 -0.65 -10.79
N ARG A 103 -13.66 0.15 -10.59
CA ARG A 103 -13.83 0.97 -9.40
C ARG A 103 -13.98 0.03 -8.22
N MET A 104 -13.16 0.17 -7.19
CA MET A 104 -13.32 -0.61 -5.97
C MET A 104 -14.58 -0.15 -5.23
N ALA A 105 -15.35 -1.12 -4.74
CA ALA A 105 -16.56 -0.83 -3.96
C ALA A 105 -16.20 -0.18 -2.61
N GLU A 106 -15.04 -0.58 -2.05
CA GLU A 106 -14.57 -0.12 -0.74
C GLU A 106 -13.11 0.29 -0.80
N VAL A 107 -12.70 1.22 0.07
CA VAL A 107 -11.31 1.66 0.23
C VAL A 107 -10.78 1.07 1.54
N ILE A 108 -10.21 -0.13 1.45
CA ILE A 108 -9.63 -0.85 2.59
C ILE A 108 -8.14 -1.04 2.32
N GLY A 109 -7.32 -0.55 3.23
CA GLY A 109 -5.87 -0.73 3.24
C GLY A 109 -5.41 -1.32 4.56
N SER A 110 -4.09 -1.35 4.77
CA SER A 110 -3.42 -1.82 6.00
C SER A 110 -2.46 -0.78 6.57
N GLY A 111 -2.63 0.47 6.19
CA GLY A 111 -1.81 1.60 6.63
C GLY A 111 -2.22 2.15 8.00
N PRO A 112 -1.46 3.15 8.50
CA PRO A 112 -1.72 3.74 9.82
C PRO A 112 -2.97 4.59 9.91
N PHE A 113 -3.58 4.97 8.78
CA PHE A 113 -4.82 5.74 8.72
C PHE A 113 -5.86 5.01 7.90
N ARG A 114 -7.10 5.03 8.40
CA ARG A 114 -8.30 4.49 7.74
C ARG A 114 -9.09 5.62 7.11
N TYR A 115 -9.48 5.46 5.86
CA TYR A 115 -10.35 6.38 5.14
C TYR A 115 -11.79 6.32 5.68
N ARG A 116 -12.40 7.50 5.89
CA ARG A 116 -13.79 7.65 6.34
C ARG A 116 -14.67 8.05 5.15
N ALA A 117 -15.21 7.04 4.49
CA ALA A 117 -16.06 7.24 3.31
C ALA A 117 -17.37 7.97 3.65
N ASP A 118 -17.90 7.72 4.84
CA ASP A 118 -19.11 8.33 5.40
C ASP A 118 -18.97 9.83 5.70
N GLU A 119 -17.75 10.31 5.85
CA GLU A 119 -17.45 11.72 6.12
C GLU A 119 -16.88 12.47 4.90
N ARG A 120 -16.77 11.79 3.76
CA ARG A 120 -16.29 12.42 2.54
C ARG A 120 -17.34 13.35 1.95
N VAL A 121 -16.91 14.58 1.62
CA VAL A 121 -17.69 15.54 0.80
C VAL A 121 -16.95 15.75 -0.52
N VAL A 122 -17.54 15.30 -1.62
CA VAL A 122 -16.91 15.38 -2.95
C VAL A 122 -16.58 16.81 -3.33
N GLY A 123 -15.32 17.05 -3.69
CA GLY A 123 -14.83 18.39 -4.05
C GLY A 123 -14.56 19.32 -2.88
N SER A 124 -14.76 18.88 -1.63
CA SER A 124 -14.57 19.72 -0.44
C SER A 124 -13.70 19.07 0.64
N ARG A 125 -13.99 17.83 1.04
CA ARG A 125 -13.32 17.23 2.20
C ARG A 125 -13.07 15.74 2.04
N VAL A 126 -11.88 15.29 2.47
CA VAL A 126 -11.52 13.88 2.62
C VAL A 126 -11.00 13.66 4.03
N VAL A 127 -11.47 12.61 4.69
CA VAL A 127 -11.20 12.36 6.11
C VAL A 127 -10.52 11.01 6.31
N TYR A 128 -9.53 11.01 7.16
CA TYR A 128 -8.84 9.81 7.62
C TYR A 128 -8.76 9.81 9.14
N GLU A 129 -8.90 8.65 9.75
CA GLU A 129 -8.71 8.45 11.17
C GLU A 129 -7.60 7.43 11.44
N LYS A 130 -6.96 7.55 12.58
CA LYS A 130 -5.93 6.63 13.05
C LYS A 130 -6.50 5.22 13.17
N PHE A 131 -5.77 4.26 12.61
CA PHE A 131 -6.12 2.86 12.72
C PHE A 131 -5.39 2.22 13.91
N ALA A 132 -6.14 1.91 14.97
CA ALA A 132 -5.58 1.34 16.19
C ALA A 132 -4.93 -0.05 15.99
N GLY A 133 -5.37 -0.80 14.96
CA GLY A 133 -4.81 -2.10 14.60
C GLY A 133 -3.51 -2.03 13.78
N TYR A 134 -3.00 -0.83 13.48
CA TYR A 134 -1.75 -0.70 12.74
C TYR A 134 -0.53 -1.07 13.57
N VAL A 135 0.28 -1.99 13.06
CA VAL A 135 1.55 -2.40 13.69
C VAL A 135 2.72 -1.76 12.94
N PRO A 136 3.38 -0.72 13.51
CA PRO A 136 4.53 -0.10 12.89
C PRO A 136 5.73 -1.06 12.84
N ARG A 137 6.66 -0.83 11.93
CA ARG A 137 7.97 -1.50 11.95
C ARG A 137 8.76 -1.03 13.17
N PRO A 138 9.60 -1.91 13.77
CA PRO A 138 10.40 -1.56 14.94
C PRO A 138 11.53 -0.56 14.61
N GLU A 139 12.03 -0.56 13.36
CA GLU A 139 13.12 0.30 12.95
C GLU A 139 12.69 1.77 12.96
N PRO A 140 13.59 2.70 13.28
CA PRO A 140 13.32 4.14 13.21
C PRO A 140 12.80 4.56 11.83
N GLY A 141 11.90 5.53 11.81
CA GLY A 141 11.45 6.15 10.57
C GLY A 141 12.60 6.83 9.85
N ASN A 142 12.69 6.62 8.54
CA ASN A 142 13.65 7.31 7.67
C ASN A 142 12.92 7.73 6.40
N TYR A 143 12.48 8.99 6.36
CA TYR A 143 11.68 9.56 5.27
C TYR A 143 10.47 8.66 4.92
N MET A 144 10.51 7.95 3.77
CA MET A 144 9.40 7.08 3.32
C MET A 144 9.50 5.65 3.86
N SER A 145 10.55 5.28 4.58
CA SER A 145 10.83 3.93 5.07
C SER A 145 10.83 3.83 6.59
N GLY A 146 10.99 2.61 7.12
CA GLY A 146 11.04 2.34 8.56
C GLY A 146 9.68 2.36 9.25
N GLY A 147 9.69 2.56 10.55
CA GLY A 147 8.48 2.57 11.39
C GLY A 147 7.70 3.87 11.23
N LYS A 148 6.47 3.77 10.77
CA LYS A 148 5.53 4.90 10.69
C LYS A 148 4.77 5.00 12.00
N ARG A 149 5.02 6.06 12.77
CA ARG A 149 4.31 6.32 14.02
C ARG A 149 3.29 7.42 13.80
N VAL A 150 2.07 7.16 14.21
CA VAL A 150 0.95 8.10 14.06
C VAL A 150 0.83 8.93 15.33
N HIS A 151 0.94 10.25 15.19
CA HIS A 151 0.84 11.22 16.29
C HIS A 151 -0.51 11.94 16.32
N PHE A 152 -1.25 11.92 15.21
CA PHE A 152 -2.57 12.54 15.10
C PHE A 152 -3.65 11.45 15.08
N ASP A 153 -4.78 11.71 15.70
CA ASP A 153 -5.90 10.75 15.70
C ASP A 153 -6.76 10.89 14.44
N ARG A 154 -6.70 12.08 13.81
CA ARG A 154 -7.48 12.40 12.63
C ARG A 154 -6.73 13.33 11.70
N VAL A 155 -6.91 13.14 10.39
CA VAL A 155 -6.40 14.01 9.33
C VAL A 155 -7.55 14.33 8.39
N GLU A 156 -7.79 15.62 8.17
CA GLU A 156 -8.80 16.13 7.25
C GLU A 156 -8.10 16.89 6.12
N TRP A 157 -8.33 16.46 4.89
CA TRP A 157 -7.91 17.21 3.71
C TRP A 157 -9.06 18.10 3.27
N GLN A 158 -8.88 19.40 3.41
CA GLN A 158 -9.83 20.39 2.91
C GLN A 158 -9.39 20.89 1.53
N ILE A 159 -10.31 20.87 0.58
CA ILE A 159 -10.05 21.34 -0.78
C ILE A 159 -10.51 22.80 -0.83
N ILE A 160 -9.56 23.72 -0.83
CA ILE A 160 -9.78 25.17 -0.94
C ILE A 160 -9.29 25.61 -2.32
N PRO A 161 -10.20 25.87 -3.29
CA PRO A 161 -9.80 26.15 -4.67
C PRO A 161 -9.07 27.48 -4.86
N ASP A 162 -9.39 28.48 -4.02
CA ASP A 162 -8.79 29.81 -4.10
C ASP A 162 -7.59 29.93 -3.18
N ALA A 163 -6.43 30.33 -3.76
CA ALA A 163 -5.17 30.40 -3.03
C ALA A 163 -5.16 31.48 -1.92
N SER A 164 -5.85 32.61 -2.13
CA SER A 164 -5.92 33.67 -1.12
C SER A 164 -6.78 33.25 0.07
N THR A 165 -7.84 32.51 -0.17
CA THR A 165 -8.67 31.88 0.87
C THR A 165 -7.86 30.83 1.64
N ALA A 166 -7.07 29.99 0.96
CA ALA A 166 -6.23 28.99 1.61
C ALA A 166 -5.19 29.63 2.54
N ILE A 167 -4.54 30.71 2.09
CA ILE A 167 -3.60 31.49 2.92
C ILE A 167 -4.30 32.10 4.14
N ALA A 168 -5.48 32.69 3.95
CA ALA A 168 -6.26 33.28 5.03
C ALA A 168 -6.69 32.23 6.07
N SER A 169 -7.09 31.04 5.62
CA SER A 169 -7.46 29.93 6.52
C SER A 169 -6.27 29.46 7.37
N LEU A 170 -5.07 29.37 6.77
CA LEU A 170 -3.85 29.06 7.53
C LEU A 170 -3.51 30.17 8.55
N GLN A 171 -3.62 31.45 8.16
CA GLN A 171 -3.36 32.58 9.05
C GLN A 171 -4.32 32.65 10.24
N LYS A 172 -5.57 32.20 10.05
CA LYS A 172 -6.60 32.15 11.10
C LYS A 172 -6.54 30.87 11.94
N GLY A 173 -5.68 29.89 11.58
CA GLY A 173 -5.63 28.60 12.24
C GLY A 173 -6.86 27.70 11.96
N GLU A 174 -7.56 27.92 10.83
CA GLU A 174 -8.65 27.07 10.38
C GLU A 174 -8.12 25.78 9.72
N VAL A 175 -6.88 25.82 9.25
CA VAL A 175 -6.08 24.67 8.78
C VAL A 175 -4.69 24.75 9.36
N ASP A 176 -4.01 23.59 9.50
CA ASP A 176 -2.68 23.50 10.15
C ASP A 176 -1.53 23.72 9.18
N TRP A 177 -1.74 23.51 7.87
CA TRP A 177 -0.72 23.70 6.81
C TRP A 177 -1.36 23.70 5.42
#